data_2cec45bcfac29126be93c411c4f627e6
#
_entry.id   2cec45bcfac29126be93c411c4f627e6
#
_cell.length_a   1.000
_cell.length_b   1.000
_cell.length_c   1.000
_cell.angle_alpha   90.00
_cell.angle_beta   90.00
_cell.angle_gamma   90.00
#
_symmetry.space_group_name_H-M   'P 1'
#
loop_
_entity.id
_entity.type
_entity.pdbx_description
1 polymer ?
#
loop_
_entity_poly.entity_id
_entity_poly.type
_entity_poly.pdbx_seq_one_letter_code
_entity_poly.pdbx_strand_id
1 'polypeptide(L)'
;MIRRPLLVALLPAAALAASSRHFEVTAEFVPARRAGTPASVAVTFQALDPDVRVNETPPPRLRLDLAQAVLVDKQAPPSSQVPDYDPLTARYLDLAKPVLFPVEIAPTAPRGAQEVKASVVYFYCSTREAWCRRGTADVLVPVAVR
;
A
#
# COMPACT_ATOMS: atom_id res chain seq x y z
N MET A 1 41.76 -19.77 27.43
CA MET A 1 40.70 -18.70 27.28
C MET A 1 40.09 -18.84 25.89
N ILE A 2 38.90 -19.41 25.81
CA ILE A 2 38.18 -19.62 24.55
C ILE A 2 37.25 -18.44 24.38
N ARG A 3 37.54 -17.55 23.43
CA ARG A 3 36.63 -16.44 23.04
C ARG A 3 35.51 -17.05 22.17
N ARG A 4 34.31 -17.08 22.71
CA ARG A 4 33.10 -17.40 21.93
C ARG A 4 32.77 -16.21 21.04
N PRO A 5 32.57 -16.38 19.72
CA PRO A 5 32.04 -15.33 18.88
C PRO A 5 30.55 -15.14 19.20
N LEU A 6 30.16 -13.91 19.51
CA LEU A 6 28.77 -13.52 19.56
C LEU A 6 28.23 -13.53 18.12
N LEU A 7 27.40 -14.50 17.82
CA LEU A 7 26.56 -14.46 16.62
C LEU A 7 25.49 -13.40 16.84
N VAL A 8 25.67 -12.25 16.24
CA VAL A 8 24.63 -11.26 16.09
C VAL A 8 23.64 -11.78 15.05
N ALA A 9 22.53 -12.33 15.49
CA ALA A 9 21.43 -12.69 14.62
C ALA A 9 20.78 -11.40 14.09
N LEU A 10 21.01 -11.07 12.84
CA LEU A 10 20.23 -10.08 12.12
C LEU A 10 18.81 -10.63 11.94
N LEU A 11 17.89 -10.15 12.77
CA LEU A 11 16.47 -10.37 12.58
C LEU A 11 16.04 -9.58 11.31
N PRO A 12 15.39 -10.23 10.33
CA PRO A 12 14.82 -9.49 9.21
C PRO A 12 13.75 -8.56 9.76
N ALA A 13 13.79 -7.29 9.34
CA ALA A 13 12.72 -6.35 9.61
C ALA A 13 11.44 -6.90 8.96
N ALA A 14 10.57 -7.46 9.78
CA ALA A 14 9.28 -7.93 9.32
C ALA A 14 8.48 -6.72 8.86
N ALA A 15 8.19 -6.65 7.56
CA ALA A 15 7.20 -5.72 7.03
C ALA A 15 5.88 -6.00 7.77
N LEU A 16 5.42 -5.02 8.57
CA LEU A 16 4.13 -5.14 9.24
C LEU A 16 3.04 -5.04 8.19
N ALA A 17 2.52 -6.20 7.80
CA ALA A 17 1.34 -6.28 6.96
C ALA A 17 0.11 -5.92 7.80
N ALA A 18 -0.69 -4.95 7.32
CA ALA A 18 -2.00 -4.73 7.90
C ALA A 18 -2.93 -5.86 7.44
N SER A 19 -3.42 -6.66 8.38
CA SER A 19 -4.42 -7.66 8.08
C SER A 19 -5.80 -7.19 8.53
N SER A 20 -6.73 -7.14 7.60
CA SER A 20 -8.16 -7.07 7.88
C SER A 20 -8.76 -8.48 7.83
N ARG A 21 -10.03 -8.59 8.18
CA ARG A 21 -10.76 -9.88 8.06
C ARG A 21 -10.78 -10.43 6.63
N HIS A 22 -10.68 -9.57 5.62
CA HIS A 22 -10.89 -9.94 4.22
C HIS A 22 -9.64 -9.85 3.35
N PHE A 23 -8.68 -8.99 3.74
CA PHE A 23 -7.45 -8.77 2.97
C PHE A 23 -6.24 -8.67 3.88
N GLU A 24 -5.13 -9.18 3.40
CA GLU A 24 -3.79 -8.79 3.84
C GLU A 24 -3.27 -7.75 2.87
N VAL A 25 -2.86 -6.58 3.38
CA VAL A 25 -2.40 -5.45 2.56
C VAL A 25 -0.95 -5.15 2.90
N THR A 26 -0.10 -5.17 1.90
CA THR A 26 1.33 -4.84 2.03
C THR A 26 1.70 -3.71 1.09
N ALA A 27 2.71 -2.94 1.47
CA ALA A 27 3.19 -1.81 0.67
C ALA A 27 4.70 -1.84 0.54
N GLU A 28 5.20 -1.50 -0.64
CA GLU A 28 6.60 -1.45 -0.98
C GLU A 28 6.91 -0.18 -1.76
N PHE A 29 8.04 0.47 -1.45
CA PHE A 29 8.53 1.58 -2.25
C PHE A 29 9.29 1.06 -3.47
N VAL A 30 8.90 1.54 -4.65
CA VAL A 30 9.56 1.24 -5.92
C VAL A 30 10.23 2.51 -6.43
N PRO A 31 11.57 2.56 -6.46
CA PRO A 31 12.28 3.74 -6.92
C PRO A 31 12.07 3.98 -8.41
N ALA A 32 12.23 5.24 -8.84
CA ALA A 32 12.22 5.59 -10.25
C ALA A 32 13.40 4.90 -10.97
N ARG A 33 13.10 4.16 -12.04
CA ARG A 33 14.10 3.42 -12.82
C ARG A 33 14.63 4.17 -14.03
N ARG A 34 13.87 5.15 -14.51
CA ARG A 34 14.19 5.95 -15.71
C ARG A 34 13.84 7.41 -15.45
N ALA A 35 14.56 8.32 -16.12
CA ALA A 35 14.17 9.73 -16.18
C ALA A 35 12.73 9.85 -16.71
N GLY A 36 11.89 10.63 -16.02
CA GLY A 36 10.49 10.85 -16.38
C GLY A 36 9.52 9.77 -15.88
N THR A 37 10.01 8.66 -15.29
CA THR A 37 9.15 7.67 -14.61
C THR A 37 9.12 7.97 -13.13
N PRO A 38 7.95 8.22 -12.52
CA PRO A 38 7.87 8.50 -11.10
C PRO A 38 8.21 7.26 -10.25
N ALA A 39 8.74 7.48 -9.06
CA ALA A 39 8.73 6.47 -8.03
C ALA A 39 7.29 6.14 -7.64
N SER A 40 7.07 4.99 -7.06
CA SER A 40 5.74 4.55 -6.64
C SER A 40 5.77 3.86 -5.29
N VAL A 41 4.63 3.88 -4.62
CA VAL A 41 4.32 2.90 -3.58
C VAL A 41 3.47 1.82 -4.24
N ALA A 42 3.98 0.59 -4.25
CA ALA A 42 3.26 -0.58 -4.75
C ALA A 42 2.51 -1.24 -3.61
N VAL A 43 1.20 -1.31 -3.70
CA VAL A 43 0.32 -1.92 -2.71
C VAL A 43 -0.23 -3.23 -3.26
N THR A 44 -0.03 -4.29 -2.52
CA THR A 44 -0.54 -5.62 -2.84
C THR A 44 -1.69 -5.97 -1.90
N PHE A 45 -2.82 -6.34 -2.48
CA PHE A 45 -3.97 -6.90 -1.77
C PHE A 45 -3.98 -8.40 -1.94
N GLN A 46 -3.91 -9.12 -0.84
CA GLN A 46 -4.12 -10.56 -0.82
C GLN A 46 -5.51 -10.84 -0.23
N ALA A 47 -6.41 -11.38 -1.04
CA ALA A 47 -7.73 -11.78 -0.56
C ALA A 47 -7.62 -12.98 0.36
N LEU A 48 -8.16 -12.87 1.57
CA LEU A 48 -8.27 -13.96 2.55
C LEU A 48 -9.58 -14.74 2.38
N ASP A 49 -10.53 -14.17 1.64
CA ASP A 49 -11.79 -14.77 1.25
C ASP A 49 -11.87 -14.74 -0.29
N PRO A 50 -12.09 -15.88 -0.97
CA PRO A 50 -12.11 -15.93 -2.43
C PRO A 50 -13.27 -15.15 -3.07
N ASP A 51 -14.31 -14.83 -2.30
CA ASP A 51 -15.49 -14.12 -2.79
C ASP A 51 -15.40 -12.59 -2.60
N VAL A 52 -14.34 -12.08 -1.98
CA VAL A 52 -14.12 -10.64 -1.84
C VAL A 52 -13.24 -10.11 -2.95
N ARG A 53 -13.59 -8.93 -3.45
CA ARG A 53 -12.92 -8.27 -4.57
C ARG A 53 -12.80 -6.77 -4.31
N VAL A 54 -11.71 -6.17 -4.76
CA VAL A 54 -11.50 -4.73 -4.66
C VAL A 54 -12.06 -4.03 -5.90
N ASN A 55 -12.83 -2.99 -5.69
CA ASN A 55 -13.46 -2.23 -6.76
C ASN A 55 -12.42 -1.41 -7.56
N GLU A 56 -12.64 -1.36 -8.87
CA GLU A 56 -11.87 -0.49 -9.77
C GLU A 56 -12.33 0.98 -9.66
N THR A 57 -13.60 1.21 -9.34
CA THR A 57 -14.21 2.54 -9.27
C THR A 57 -15.03 2.70 -7.97
N PRO A 58 -14.72 3.68 -7.11
CA PRO A 58 -13.51 4.50 -7.18
C PRO A 58 -12.25 3.65 -6.90
N PRO A 59 -11.12 4.03 -7.49
CA PRO A 59 -9.89 3.27 -7.29
C PRO A 59 -9.38 3.39 -5.85
N PRO A 60 -8.58 2.44 -5.38
CA PRO A 60 -7.86 2.58 -4.12
C PRO A 60 -7.05 3.87 -4.09
N ARG A 61 -6.87 4.41 -2.89
CA ARG A 61 -6.11 5.63 -2.69
C ARG A 61 -5.14 5.49 -1.53
N LEU A 62 -3.91 5.95 -1.74
CA LEU A 62 -2.90 6.04 -0.71
C LEU A 62 -3.02 7.39 0.00
N ARG A 63 -3.02 7.36 1.33
CA ARG A 63 -2.93 8.55 2.18
C ARG A 63 -1.65 8.47 2.99
N LEU A 64 -0.75 9.39 2.73
CA LEU A 64 0.47 9.54 3.52
C LEU A 64 0.15 10.25 4.83
N ASP A 65 0.81 9.84 5.92
CA ASP A 65 0.73 10.56 7.18
C ASP A 65 1.20 12.02 6.96
N LEU A 66 0.42 12.99 7.42
CA LEU A 66 0.73 14.41 7.27
C LEU A 66 2.00 14.82 8.01
N ALA A 67 2.38 14.09 9.06
CA ALA A 67 3.58 14.36 9.84
C ALA A 67 4.86 13.79 9.21
N GLN A 68 4.75 12.91 8.20
CA GLN A 68 5.91 12.36 7.52
C GLN A 68 6.54 13.39 6.57
N ALA A 69 7.85 13.37 6.43
CA ALA A 69 8.61 14.32 5.62
C ALA A 69 9.47 13.62 4.56
N VAL A 70 9.17 12.38 4.22
CA VAL A 70 9.98 11.53 3.32
C VAL A 70 9.40 11.45 1.92
N LEU A 71 8.10 11.23 1.80
CA LEU A 71 7.41 11.09 0.51
C LEU A 71 6.43 12.22 0.25
N VAL A 72 6.39 12.65 -0.99
CA VAL A 72 5.41 13.59 -1.53
C VAL A 72 4.43 12.83 -2.40
N ASP A 73 3.13 13.03 -2.16
CA ASP A 73 2.06 12.45 -2.96
C ASP A 73 2.01 13.07 -4.35
N LYS A 74 2.03 12.22 -5.37
CA LYS A 74 1.90 12.60 -6.79
C LYS A 74 0.69 11.98 -7.45
N GLN A 75 -0.24 11.44 -6.68
CA GLN A 75 -1.48 10.91 -7.22
C GLN A 75 -2.33 12.03 -7.85
N ALA A 76 -3.15 11.64 -8.83
CA ALA A 76 -4.21 12.51 -9.35
C ALA A 76 -5.20 12.87 -8.21
N PRO A 77 -5.91 14.00 -8.31
CA PRO A 77 -6.96 14.35 -7.33
C PRO A 77 -7.96 13.21 -7.13
N PRO A 78 -8.58 13.10 -5.93
CA PRO A 78 -9.60 12.08 -5.68
C PRO A 78 -10.73 12.17 -6.70
N SER A 79 -11.21 10.99 -7.13
CA SER A 79 -12.42 10.93 -7.97
C SER A 79 -13.63 11.43 -7.21
N SER A 80 -14.49 12.23 -7.88
CA SER A 80 -15.78 12.64 -7.38
C SER A 80 -16.88 11.60 -7.64
N GLN A 81 -16.55 10.46 -8.23
CA GLN A 81 -17.50 9.42 -8.55
C GLN A 81 -18.07 8.78 -7.27
N VAL A 82 -19.35 8.57 -7.28
CA VAL A 82 -20.04 7.84 -6.21
C VAL A 82 -19.67 6.37 -6.32
N PRO A 83 -19.29 5.72 -5.20
CA PRO A 83 -19.01 4.29 -5.21
C PRO A 83 -20.21 3.49 -5.71
N ASP A 84 -19.93 2.49 -6.54
CA ASP A 84 -20.94 1.48 -6.91
C ASP A 84 -21.00 0.42 -5.79
N TYR A 85 -22.11 0.35 -5.11
CA TYR A 85 -22.36 -0.59 -4.02
C TYR A 85 -23.12 -1.83 -4.48
N ASP A 86 -23.29 -2.05 -5.79
CA ASP A 86 -23.88 -3.25 -6.34
C ASP A 86 -22.79 -4.22 -6.81
N PRO A 87 -22.62 -5.37 -6.13
CA PRO A 87 -21.62 -6.37 -6.53
C PRO A 87 -21.79 -6.93 -7.94
N LEU A 88 -22.99 -6.84 -8.51
CA LEU A 88 -23.29 -7.37 -9.85
C LEU A 88 -22.84 -6.41 -10.96
N THR A 89 -22.80 -5.12 -10.69
CA THR A 89 -22.43 -4.09 -11.66
C THR A 89 -21.03 -3.53 -11.43
N ALA A 90 -20.47 -3.71 -10.24
CA ALA A 90 -19.13 -3.24 -9.89
C ALA A 90 -18.06 -3.92 -10.75
N ARG A 91 -17.05 -3.14 -11.13
CA ARG A 91 -15.85 -3.65 -11.80
C ARG A 91 -14.75 -3.79 -10.77
N TYR A 92 -13.94 -4.84 -10.92
CA TYR A 92 -12.94 -5.23 -9.95
C TYR A 92 -11.53 -5.18 -10.51
N LEU A 93 -10.57 -4.87 -9.63
CA LEU A 93 -9.16 -4.94 -9.95
C LEU A 93 -8.68 -6.38 -10.07
N ASP A 94 -7.68 -6.58 -10.92
CA ASP A 94 -6.88 -7.80 -10.93
C ASP A 94 -5.88 -7.75 -9.76
N LEU A 95 -6.15 -8.51 -8.70
CA LEU A 95 -5.32 -8.53 -7.49
C LEU A 95 -3.98 -9.30 -7.68
N ALA A 96 -3.77 -9.96 -8.82
CA ALA A 96 -2.47 -10.51 -9.17
C ALA A 96 -1.41 -9.43 -9.45
N LYS A 97 -1.85 -8.19 -9.68
CA LYS A 97 -1.00 -7.04 -9.93
C LYS A 97 -1.04 -6.06 -8.75
N PRO A 98 0.10 -5.47 -8.36
CA PRO A 98 0.09 -4.42 -7.36
C PRO A 98 -0.58 -3.15 -7.91
N VAL A 99 -1.20 -2.40 -7.00
CA VAL A 99 -1.70 -1.05 -7.31
C VAL A 99 -0.55 -0.07 -7.08
N LEU A 100 -0.21 0.72 -8.08
CA LEU A 100 0.90 1.67 -8.05
C LEU A 100 0.39 3.07 -7.75
N PHE A 101 0.95 3.69 -6.71
CA PHE A 101 0.66 5.07 -6.34
C PHE A 101 1.89 5.93 -6.59
N PRO A 102 1.86 6.90 -7.52
CA PRO A 102 3.01 7.73 -7.80
C PRO A 102 3.36 8.62 -6.62
N VAL A 103 4.63 8.64 -6.27
CA VAL A 103 5.20 9.45 -5.19
C VAL A 103 6.57 9.99 -5.61
N GLU A 104 7.09 10.91 -4.82
CA GLU A 104 8.43 11.44 -4.97
C GLU A 104 9.11 11.50 -3.60
N ILE A 105 10.40 11.18 -3.53
CA ILE A 105 11.17 11.43 -2.32
C ILE A 105 11.33 12.93 -2.17
N ALA A 106 10.94 13.48 -1.01
CA ALA A 106 11.08 14.90 -0.73
C ALA A 106 12.57 15.32 -0.78
N PRO A 107 12.91 16.48 -1.38
CA PRO A 107 14.29 16.95 -1.43
C PRO A 107 14.95 17.11 -0.06
N THR A 108 14.14 17.36 0.96
CA THR A 108 14.57 17.53 2.36
C THR A 108 14.47 16.26 3.19
N ALA A 109 14.14 15.12 2.58
CA ALA A 109 14.01 13.86 3.31
C ALA A 109 15.32 13.48 4.01
N PRO A 110 15.29 13.04 5.28
CA PRO A 110 16.47 12.55 5.95
C PRO A 110 17.06 11.34 5.22
N ARG A 111 18.39 11.32 5.11
CA ARG A 111 19.11 10.20 4.49
C ARG A 111 19.03 8.94 5.36
N GLY A 112 19.13 7.79 4.70
CA GLY A 112 19.15 6.48 5.36
C GLY A 112 17.83 5.76 5.27
N ALA A 113 17.68 4.73 6.09
CA ALA A 113 16.46 3.93 6.15
C ALA A 113 15.36 4.71 6.90
N GLN A 114 14.27 4.96 6.20
CA GLN A 114 13.08 5.65 6.73
C GLN A 114 11.88 4.71 6.68
N GLU A 115 10.95 4.88 7.60
CA GLU A 115 9.64 4.24 7.56
C GLU A 115 8.56 5.31 7.40
N VAL A 116 7.73 5.16 6.37
CA VAL A 116 6.63 6.06 6.12
C VAL A 116 5.32 5.39 6.51
N LYS A 117 4.60 6.00 7.44
CA LYS A 117 3.25 5.59 7.79
C LYS A 117 2.27 6.08 6.72
N ALA A 118 1.44 5.19 6.25
CA ALA A 118 0.41 5.49 5.28
C ALA A 118 -0.84 4.66 5.55
N SER A 119 -1.93 5.03 4.94
CA SER A 119 -3.14 4.22 4.91
C SER A 119 -3.64 4.08 3.48
N VAL A 120 -4.22 2.94 3.17
CA VAL A 120 -4.84 2.67 1.88
C VAL A 120 -6.34 2.63 2.09
N VAL A 121 -7.07 3.49 1.39
CA VAL A 121 -8.53 3.52 1.37
C VAL A 121 -8.99 2.83 0.11
N TYR A 122 -9.91 1.90 0.23
CA TYR A 122 -10.42 1.12 -0.90
C TYR A 122 -11.88 0.74 -0.70
N PHE A 123 -12.56 0.45 -1.79
CA PHE A 123 -13.90 -0.11 -1.77
C PHE A 123 -13.84 -1.56 -2.22
N TYR A 124 -14.61 -2.41 -1.58
CA TYR A 124 -14.61 -3.84 -1.87
C TYR A 124 -15.98 -4.45 -1.69
N CYS A 125 -16.24 -5.53 -2.40
CA CYS A 125 -17.51 -6.23 -2.38
C CYS A 125 -17.31 -7.70 -2.09
N SER A 126 -18.30 -8.30 -1.44
CA SER A 126 -18.47 -9.75 -1.41
C SER A 126 -19.49 -10.14 -2.48
N THR A 127 -19.08 -10.95 -3.44
CA THR A 127 -19.97 -11.43 -4.50
C THR A 127 -20.92 -12.50 -3.99
N ARG A 128 -20.52 -13.25 -2.98
CA ARG A 128 -21.35 -14.29 -2.36
C ARG A 128 -22.42 -13.72 -1.42
N GLU A 129 -22.03 -12.76 -0.57
CA GLU A 129 -22.92 -12.18 0.45
C GLU A 129 -23.65 -10.93 -0.07
N ALA A 130 -23.36 -10.49 -1.28
CA ALA A 130 -24.01 -9.38 -1.98
C ALA A 130 -23.96 -8.04 -1.24
N TRP A 131 -22.78 -7.65 -0.77
CA TRP A 131 -22.56 -6.34 -0.16
C TRP A 131 -21.27 -5.70 -0.67
N CYS A 132 -21.20 -4.38 -0.56
CA CYS A 132 -19.98 -3.59 -0.77
C CYS A 132 -19.71 -2.70 0.44
N ARG A 133 -18.43 -2.47 0.75
CA ARG A 133 -17.98 -1.68 1.89
C ARG A 133 -16.74 -0.85 1.56
N ARG A 134 -16.53 0.18 2.35
CA ARG A 134 -15.27 0.92 2.38
C ARG A 134 -14.33 0.29 3.38
N GLY A 135 -13.08 0.05 2.97
CA GLY A 135 -12.02 -0.45 3.83
C GLY A 135 -10.88 0.57 3.96
N THR A 136 -10.15 0.44 5.05
CA THR A 136 -8.91 1.18 5.29
C THR A 136 -7.88 0.23 5.87
N ALA A 137 -6.68 0.24 5.32
CA ALA A 137 -5.55 -0.54 5.83
C ALA A 137 -4.38 0.39 6.14
N ASP A 138 -3.87 0.33 7.37
CA ASP A 138 -2.65 1.04 7.75
C ASP A 138 -1.43 0.24 7.30
N VAL A 139 -0.49 0.88 6.64
CA VAL A 139 0.72 0.25 6.12
C VAL A 139 1.96 1.04 6.51
N LEU A 140 3.08 0.34 6.62
CA LEU A 140 4.40 0.93 6.76
C LEU A 140 5.15 0.73 5.44
N VAL A 141 5.72 1.81 4.92
CA VAL A 141 6.48 1.81 3.68
C VAL A 141 7.95 2.08 4.01
N PRO A 142 8.82 1.05 3.94
CA PRO A 142 10.25 1.27 4.11
C PRO A 142 10.82 1.97 2.87
N VAL A 143 11.56 3.05 3.10
CA VAL A 143 12.18 3.87 2.06
C VAL A 143 13.64 4.08 2.39
N ALA A 144 14.56 3.70 1.48
CA ALA A 144 15.95 4.03 1.59
C ALA A 144 16.23 5.37 0.88
N VAL A 145 16.52 6.41 1.64
CA VAL A 145 16.86 7.74 1.12
C VAL A 145 18.37 7.84 0.98
N ARG A 146 18.82 8.09 -0.24
CA ARG A 146 20.25 8.21 -0.59
C ARG A 146 20.69 9.65 -0.72
#